data_67ea22b2e258fa7b2055b9c8e3e4eb87
#
_entry.id   67ea22b2e258fa7b2055b9c8e3e4eb87
#
_cell.length_a   1.000
_cell.length_b   1.000
_cell.length_c   1.000
_cell.angle_alpha   90.00
_cell.angle_beta   90.00
_cell.angle_gamma   90.00
#
_symmetry.space_group_name_H-M   'P 1'
#
loop_
_entity.id
_entity.type
_entity.pdbx_description
1 polymer ?
#
loop_
_entity_poly.entity_id
_entity_poly.type
_entity_poly.pdbx_seq_one_letter_code
_entity_poly.pdbx_strand_id
1 'polypeptide(L)'
;MKTKTSRRDFLKVSAVGTLGAIVLPSFINKTAAAPSAANMVADPKSYGIALQLYTIRDAMGLDPAGSLKKVSDIGYKYVELAGYANGKFYGYEPTEFKKLVNGLGMEILSSHTQVEAQGITLDNAKKMAEDHAKLGVKYCLQPWVVEDARKTIASFQKMAADWNIVGKIMKNTGIQFGYHNHNFEFATVEGKIPYFDVFMKELDKDLVTMELDLFWTTKAGQNPVDLFKKYPGRFQLFHMKDMYTKQAPFFTTVGVTDFAPVGEGLINFREILAAKKIAGMKYMVVEQDSTKDGKPFDAIQTSITNLITKILV
;
A
#
# COMPACT_ATOMS: atom_id res chain seq x y z
N MET A 1 -17.49 7.10 -68.92
CA MET A 1 -18.02 8.45 -68.63
C MET A 1 -18.84 8.38 -67.36
N LYS A 2 -18.38 9.05 -66.30
CA LYS A 2 -19.04 9.08 -64.98
C LYS A 2 -19.87 10.37 -64.91
N THR A 3 -21.19 10.29 -64.76
CA THR A 3 -22.04 11.44 -64.47
C THR A 3 -22.27 11.54 -62.96
N LYS A 4 -21.88 12.68 -62.40
CA LYS A 4 -22.11 13.06 -61.02
C LYS A 4 -23.57 13.53 -60.85
N THR A 5 -24.34 12.94 -59.95
CA THR A 5 -25.67 13.45 -59.57
C THR A 5 -25.48 14.41 -58.38
N SER A 6 -26.05 15.63 -58.55
CA SER A 6 -25.98 16.75 -57.62
C SER A 6 -27.01 16.62 -56.51
N ARG A 7 -26.67 17.09 -55.29
CA ARG A 7 -27.48 17.13 -54.08
C ARG A 7 -28.78 17.97 -54.16
N ARG A 8 -29.08 18.54 -55.35
CA ARG A 8 -30.28 19.39 -55.53
C ARG A 8 -31.51 18.69 -56.07
N ASP A 9 -31.43 17.41 -56.47
CA ASP A 9 -32.56 16.71 -57.10
C ASP A 9 -33.42 15.89 -56.11
N PHE A 10 -33.15 16.01 -54.81
CA PHE A 10 -33.89 15.26 -53.76
C PHE A 10 -35.09 16.01 -53.16
N LEU A 11 -35.44 17.20 -53.65
CA LEU A 11 -36.45 18.06 -53.02
C LEU A 11 -37.65 18.41 -53.91
N LYS A 12 -38.02 17.60 -54.88
CA LYS A 12 -39.24 17.83 -55.67
C LYS A 12 -39.96 16.52 -56.00
N VAL A 13 -40.59 15.89 -55.01
CA VAL A 13 -41.83 15.14 -55.23
C VAL A 13 -42.57 15.15 -53.89
N SER A 14 -43.52 16.07 -53.75
CA SER A 14 -44.54 16.01 -52.71
C SER A 14 -45.87 16.29 -53.39
N ALA A 15 -46.81 15.51 -52.99
CA ALA A 15 -48.27 15.62 -53.20
C ALA A 15 -48.85 14.85 -54.41
N VAL A 16 -49.52 13.73 -54.09
CA VAL A 16 -50.95 13.50 -54.23
C VAL A 16 -51.31 12.20 -53.53
N GLY A 17 -52.32 12.20 -52.69
CA GLY A 17 -52.71 11.19 -51.72
C GLY A 17 -53.29 9.93 -52.27
N THR A 18 -53.36 8.93 -51.42
CA THR A 18 -54.50 7.97 -51.25
C THR A 18 -54.33 7.23 -49.91
N LEU A 19 -55.44 7.11 -49.18
CA LEU A 19 -55.51 6.36 -47.92
C LEU A 19 -55.29 4.86 -48.19
N GLY A 20 -54.21 4.34 -47.60
CA GLY A 20 -54.00 2.91 -47.49
C GLY A 20 -53.28 2.65 -46.14
N ALA A 21 -53.94 1.89 -45.25
CA ALA A 21 -53.40 1.50 -43.97
C ALA A 21 -52.16 0.63 -44.17
N ILE A 22 -50.95 1.17 -43.91
CA ILE A 22 -49.71 0.41 -43.90
C ILE A 22 -49.41 0.11 -42.43
N VAL A 23 -49.50 -1.16 -42.07
CA VAL A 23 -48.95 -1.68 -40.82
C VAL A 23 -47.43 -1.56 -40.89
N LEU A 24 -46.84 -0.60 -40.19
CA LEU A 24 -45.43 -0.48 -40.01
C LEU A 24 -44.97 -1.48 -38.93
N PRO A 25 -43.91 -2.30 -39.17
CA PRO A 25 -43.34 -3.09 -38.12
C PRO A 25 -42.63 -2.15 -37.14
N SER A 26 -43.01 -2.25 -35.86
CA SER A 26 -42.37 -1.57 -34.75
C SER A 26 -40.93 -2.07 -34.63
N PHE A 27 -39.95 -1.33 -35.13
CA PHE A 27 -38.56 -1.49 -34.73
C PHE A 27 -38.48 -1.01 -33.29
N ILE A 28 -38.50 -1.96 -32.34
CA ILE A 28 -38.10 -1.72 -30.97
C ILE A 28 -36.59 -1.43 -31.04
N ASN A 29 -36.21 -0.16 -31.06
CA ASN A 29 -34.88 0.24 -30.72
C ASN A 29 -34.64 -0.19 -29.27
N LYS A 30 -33.98 -1.33 -29.07
CA LYS A 30 -33.28 -1.60 -27.81
C LYS A 30 -32.19 -0.54 -27.68
N THR A 31 -32.53 0.59 -27.09
CA THR A 31 -31.55 1.46 -26.49
C THR A 31 -30.83 0.59 -25.45
N ALA A 32 -29.59 0.16 -25.74
CA ALA A 32 -28.74 -0.40 -24.75
C ALA A 32 -28.64 0.66 -23.65
N ALA A 33 -29.23 0.36 -22.49
CA ALA A 33 -29.07 1.21 -21.33
C ALA A 33 -27.56 1.38 -21.12
N ALA A 34 -27.08 2.62 -21.12
CA ALA A 34 -25.72 2.91 -20.69
C ALA A 34 -25.53 2.26 -19.32
N PRO A 35 -24.42 1.56 -19.07
CA PRO A 35 -24.19 0.97 -17.76
C PRO A 35 -24.34 2.08 -16.72
N SER A 36 -25.23 1.86 -15.74
CA SER A 36 -25.45 2.81 -14.66
C SER A 36 -24.10 3.04 -13.96
N ALA A 37 -23.77 4.30 -13.68
CA ALA A 37 -22.55 4.69 -12.97
C ALA A 37 -22.39 4.04 -11.56
N ALA A 38 -23.39 3.28 -11.11
CA ALA A 38 -23.45 2.64 -9.79
C ALA A 38 -22.57 1.37 -9.65
N ASN A 39 -21.91 0.87 -10.70
CA ASN A 39 -21.14 -0.37 -10.67
C ASN A 39 -19.68 -0.25 -11.18
N MET A 40 -19.14 0.94 -11.29
CA MET A 40 -17.70 1.08 -11.51
C MET A 40 -16.99 1.00 -10.13
N VAL A 41 -16.68 -0.21 -9.69
CA VAL A 41 -15.71 -0.40 -8.60
C VAL A 41 -14.41 0.24 -9.07
N ALA A 42 -13.99 1.31 -8.40
CA ALA A 42 -12.77 2.02 -8.81
C ALA A 42 -11.58 1.08 -8.75
N ASP A 43 -10.68 1.19 -9.74
CA ASP A 43 -9.47 0.35 -9.83
C ASP A 43 -8.61 0.54 -8.55
N PRO A 44 -8.27 -0.52 -7.81
CA PRO A 44 -7.38 -0.45 -6.65
C PRO A 44 -6.07 0.28 -6.93
N LYS A 45 -5.58 0.23 -8.17
CA LYS A 45 -4.38 0.95 -8.60
C LYS A 45 -4.53 2.46 -8.46
N SER A 46 -5.70 3.01 -8.74
CA SER A 46 -5.96 4.47 -8.65
C SER A 46 -5.88 4.99 -7.22
N TYR A 47 -6.09 4.11 -6.23
CA TYR A 47 -5.96 4.43 -4.80
C TYR A 47 -4.57 4.15 -4.23
N GLY A 48 -3.66 3.52 -5.00
CA GLY A 48 -2.33 3.14 -4.50
C GLY A 48 -2.38 2.11 -3.37
N ILE A 49 -3.25 1.08 -3.49
CA ILE A 49 -3.39 0.02 -2.48
C ILE A 49 -2.40 -1.11 -2.78
N ALA A 50 -1.53 -1.39 -1.82
CA ALA A 50 -0.57 -2.50 -1.81
C ALA A 50 -0.97 -3.56 -0.78
N LEU A 51 -0.42 -4.77 -0.93
CA LEU A 51 -0.43 -5.82 0.09
C LEU A 51 0.99 -6.04 0.61
N GLN A 52 1.17 -5.99 1.95
CA GLN A 52 2.38 -6.49 2.59
C GLN A 52 2.36 -8.04 2.62
N LEU A 53 3.33 -8.65 1.95
CA LEU A 53 3.39 -10.10 1.77
C LEU A 53 3.72 -10.88 3.06
N TYR A 54 4.12 -10.20 4.12
CA TYR A 54 4.26 -10.80 5.45
C TYR A 54 2.95 -11.39 5.96
N THR A 55 1.82 -10.83 5.58
CA THR A 55 0.47 -11.35 5.91
C THR A 55 0.29 -12.81 5.45
N ILE A 56 0.87 -13.17 4.32
CA ILE A 56 0.79 -14.50 3.72
C ILE A 56 2.15 -15.21 3.70
N ARG A 57 3.05 -14.86 4.64
CA ARG A 57 4.45 -15.31 4.68
C ARG A 57 4.63 -16.81 4.59
N ASP A 58 3.75 -17.59 5.24
CA ASP A 58 3.83 -19.06 5.23
C ASP A 58 3.57 -19.60 3.81
N ALA A 59 2.55 -19.08 3.12
CA ALA A 59 2.27 -19.42 1.74
C ALA A 59 3.37 -18.94 0.77
N MET A 60 3.91 -17.74 1.00
CA MET A 60 5.05 -17.22 0.25
C MET A 60 6.32 -18.04 0.46
N GLY A 61 6.52 -18.64 1.63
CA GLY A 61 7.63 -19.54 1.92
C GLY A 61 7.52 -20.89 1.19
N LEU A 62 6.31 -21.35 0.91
CA LEU A 62 6.02 -22.65 0.27
C LEU A 62 5.94 -22.52 -1.26
N ASP A 63 5.17 -21.57 -1.76
CA ASP A 63 4.91 -21.36 -3.20
C ASP A 63 4.73 -19.86 -3.48
N PRO A 64 5.81 -19.10 -3.70
CA PRO A 64 5.73 -17.68 -4.01
C PRO A 64 4.89 -17.39 -5.27
N ALA A 65 5.04 -18.17 -6.33
CA ALA A 65 4.36 -17.92 -7.59
C ALA A 65 2.84 -18.14 -7.49
N GLY A 66 2.40 -19.24 -6.90
CA GLY A 66 0.99 -19.53 -6.67
C GLY A 66 0.35 -18.56 -5.67
N SER A 67 1.10 -18.13 -4.64
CA SER A 67 0.64 -17.13 -3.68
C SER A 67 0.44 -15.76 -4.32
N LEU A 68 1.39 -15.29 -5.12
CA LEU A 68 1.28 -14.04 -5.87
C LEU A 68 0.13 -14.07 -6.89
N LYS A 69 -0.10 -15.22 -7.54
CA LYS A 69 -1.25 -15.38 -8.43
C LYS A 69 -2.56 -15.17 -7.68
N LYS A 70 -2.73 -15.76 -6.49
CA LYS A 70 -3.92 -15.55 -5.65
C LYS A 70 -4.08 -14.08 -5.26
N VAL A 71 -2.99 -13.39 -4.89
CA VAL A 71 -2.99 -11.94 -4.56
C VAL A 71 -3.47 -11.12 -5.76
N SER A 72 -2.98 -11.41 -6.96
CA SER A 72 -3.42 -10.77 -8.20
C SER A 72 -4.91 -11.03 -8.49
N ASP A 73 -5.36 -12.30 -8.34
CA ASP A 73 -6.76 -12.71 -8.55
C ASP A 73 -7.73 -12.00 -7.57
N ILE A 74 -7.29 -11.74 -6.33
CA ILE A 74 -8.00 -10.93 -5.32
C ILE A 74 -8.15 -9.47 -5.75
N GLY A 75 -7.24 -8.96 -6.59
CA GLY A 75 -7.33 -7.63 -7.16
C GLY A 75 -6.26 -6.64 -6.72
N TYR A 76 -5.30 -7.02 -5.89
CA TYR A 76 -4.18 -6.15 -5.55
C TYR A 76 -3.35 -5.82 -6.79
N LYS A 77 -2.88 -4.56 -6.88
CA LYS A 77 -2.05 -4.07 -8.00
C LYS A 77 -0.64 -3.73 -7.57
N TYR A 78 -0.42 -3.58 -6.28
CA TYR A 78 0.89 -3.37 -5.68
C TYR A 78 1.15 -4.38 -4.58
N VAL A 79 2.41 -4.74 -4.41
CA VAL A 79 2.88 -5.56 -3.29
C VAL A 79 4.06 -4.88 -2.59
N GLU A 80 4.12 -5.07 -1.29
CA GLU A 80 5.27 -4.78 -0.46
C GLU A 80 5.90 -6.09 -0.02
N LEU A 81 7.22 -6.21 -0.17
CA LEU A 81 7.95 -7.44 0.08
C LEU A 81 8.40 -7.55 1.55
N ALA A 82 8.60 -8.79 2.03
CA ALA A 82 9.19 -9.09 3.34
C ALA A 82 10.18 -10.27 3.28
N GLY A 83 10.62 -10.66 2.09
CA GLY A 83 11.38 -11.91 1.87
C GLY A 83 12.74 -11.71 1.23
N TYR A 84 13.56 -10.75 1.72
CA TYR A 84 14.93 -10.59 1.25
C TYR A 84 15.92 -11.42 2.06
N ALA A 85 16.72 -12.25 1.38
CA ALA A 85 17.82 -12.99 1.98
C ALA A 85 18.90 -13.28 0.93
N ASN A 86 20.18 -13.06 1.28
CA ASN A 86 21.34 -13.41 0.45
C ASN A 86 21.31 -12.85 -0.99
N GLY A 87 20.80 -11.62 -1.17
CA GLY A 87 20.68 -10.98 -2.48
C GLY A 87 19.47 -11.41 -3.30
N LYS A 88 18.58 -12.21 -2.74
CA LYS A 88 17.38 -12.78 -3.40
C LYS A 88 16.11 -12.37 -2.70
N PHE A 89 15.00 -12.38 -3.44
CA PHE A 89 13.66 -12.13 -2.91
C PHE A 89 12.83 -13.41 -3.03
N TYR A 90 12.43 -13.99 -1.91
CA TYR A 90 11.72 -15.28 -1.85
C TYR A 90 12.43 -16.39 -2.66
N GLY A 91 13.78 -16.39 -2.66
CA GLY A 91 14.61 -17.36 -3.38
C GLY A 91 14.91 -17.03 -4.86
N TYR A 92 14.27 -16.03 -5.44
CA TYR A 92 14.49 -15.58 -6.82
C TYR A 92 15.55 -14.48 -6.90
N GLU A 93 16.27 -14.42 -8.01
CA GLU A 93 17.06 -13.25 -8.37
C GLU A 93 16.15 -12.02 -8.53
N PRO A 94 16.59 -10.79 -8.20
CA PRO A 94 15.75 -9.60 -8.23
C PRO A 94 15.01 -9.38 -9.55
N THR A 95 15.70 -9.56 -10.68
CA THR A 95 15.09 -9.38 -12.01
C THR A 95 14.08 -10.46 -12.37
N GLU A 96 14.26 -11.69 -11.88
CA GLU A 96 13.34 -12.80 -12.08
C GLU A 96 12.07 -12.58 -11.26
N PHE A 97 12.22 -12.18 -10.00
CA PHE A 97 11.08 -11.88 -9.13
C PHE A 97 10.25 -10.71 -9.67
N LYS A 98 10.91 -9.66 -10.16
CA LYS A 98 10.25 -8.55 -10.85
C LYS A 98 9.41 -9.03 -12.05
N LYS A 99 9.98 -9.90 -12.90
CA LYS A 99 9.26 -10.46 -14.06
C LYS A 99 8.05 -11.28 -13.63
N LEU A 100 8.18 -12.08 -12.57
CA LEU A 100 7.08 -12.87 -12.01
C LEU A 100 5.93 -11.96 -11.56
N VAL A 101 6.20 -10.95 -10.73
CA VAL A 101 5.16 -10.03 -10.22
C VAL A 101 4.52 -9.23 -11.35
N ASN A 102 5.33 -8.69 -12.28
CA ASN A 102 4.81 -7.91 -13.41
C ASN A 102 4.00 -8.78 -14.38
N GLY A 103 4.40 -10.04 -14.59
CA GLY A 103 3.65 -11.01 -15.41
C GLY A 103 2.25 -11.31 -14.88
N LEU A 104 2.02 -11.08 -13.59
CA LEU A 104 0.71 -11.19 -12.95
C LEU A 104 -0.08 -9.86 -12.94
N GLY A 105 0.41 -8.81 -13.62
CA GLY A 105 -0.24 -7.49 -13.68
C GLY A 105 -0.14 -6.69 -12.38
N MET A 106 0.84 -6.99 -11.53
CA MET A 106 1.15 -6.25 -10.31
C MET A 106 2.49 -5.53 -10.43
N GLU A 107 2.73 -4.56 -9.54
CA GLU A 107 4.00 -3.85 -9.39
C GLU A 107 4.54 -4.03 -7.97
N ILE A 108 5.87 -4.09 -7.82
CA ILE A 108 6.52 -4.09 -6.52
C ILE A 108 6.68 -2.64 -6.07
N LEU A 109 5.91 -2.23 -5.07
CA LEU A 109 5.93 -0.86 -4.55
C LEU A 109 7.15 -0.63 -3.66
N SER A 110 7.34 -1.52 -2.70
CA SER A 110 8.25 -1.36 -1.58
C SER A 110 8.76 -2.70 -1.07
N SER A 111 9.72 -2.65 -0.18
CA SER A 111 10.27 -3.84 0.50
C SER A 111 10.59 -3.51 1.95
N HIS A 112 10.01 -4.26 2.87
CA HIS A 112 10.52 -4.41 4.23
C HIS A 112 11.78 -5.26 4.16
N THR A 113 12.93 -4.65 4.46
CA THR A 113 14.22 -5.31 4.30
C THR A 113 14.90 -5.43 5.65
N GLN A 114 14.83 -6.62 6.23
CA GLN A 114 15.54 -6.99 7.42
C GLN A 114 16.73 -7.87 7.03
N VAL A 115 17.93 -7.34 7.15
CA VAL A 115 19.18 -8.07 6.93
C VAL A 115 19.77 -8.38 8.28
N GLU A 116 19.78 -9.64 8.66
CA GLU A 116 20.18 -10.09 10.01
C GLU A 116 19.43 -9.30 11.12
N ALA A 117 20.01 -9.24 12.31
CA ALA A 117 19.37 -8.53 13.43
C ALA A 117 19.40 -6.99 13.27
N GLN A 118 20.46 -6.44 12.65
CA GLN A 118 20.66 -4.99 12.54
C GLN A 118 19.88 -4.35 11.39
N GLY A 119 19.41 -5.16 10.44
CA GLY A 119 18.72 -4.66 9.25
C GLY A 119 19.65 -3.93 8.28
N ILE A 120 19.22 -2.78 7.75
CA ILE A 120 20.00 -1.99 6.80
C ILE A 120 20.99 -1.10 7.57
N THR A 121 22.27 -1.30 7.32
CA THR A 121 23.40 -0.60 7.95
C THR A 121 24.25 0.11 6.91
N LEU A 122 25.23 0.92 7.35
CA LEU A 122 26.17 1.57 6.44
C LEU A 122 26.95 0.56 5.60
N ASP A 123 27.31 -0.60 6.18
CA ASP A 123 28.12 -1.62 5.52
C ASP A 123 27.38 -2.33 4.39
N ASN A 124 26.05 -2.53 4.52
CA ASN A 124 25.25 -3.24 3.52
C ASN A 124 24.41 -2.31 2.63
N ALA A 125 24.30 -1.02 2.93
CA ALA A 125 23.41 -0.07 2.25
C ALA A 125 23.60 -0.02 0.74
N LYS A 126 24.86 -0.05 0.25
CA LYS A 126 25.14 -0.01 -1.18
C LYS A 126 24.60 -1.23 -1.90
N LYS A 127 24.86 -2.43 -1.34
CA LYS A 127 24.33 -3.67 -1.92
C LYS A 127 22.80 -3.71 -1.86
N MET A 128 22.19 -3.24 -0.77
CA MET A 128 20.74 -3.14 -0.66
C MET A 128 20.18 -2.21 -1.73
N ALA A 129 20.79 -1.06 -1.95
CA ALA A 129 20.36 -0.13 -3.00
C ALA A 129 20.45 -0.76 -4.41
N GLU A 130 21.53 -1.47 -4.72
CA GLU A 130 21.72 -2.16 -6.00
C GLU A 130 20.69 -3.26 -6.24
N ASP A 131 20.44 -4.12 -5.25
CA ASP A 131 19.49 -5.23 -5.38
C ASP A 131 18.06 -4.73 -5.52
N HIS A 132 17.67 -3.72 -4.74
CA HIS A 132 16.35 -3.12 -4.79
C HIS A 132 16.12 -2.28 -6.07
N ALA A 133 17.17 -1.67 -6.62
CA ALA A 133 17.09 -0.97 -7.91
C ALA A 133 16.78 -1.93 -9.07
N LYS A 134 17.32 -3.17 -9.04
CA LYS A 134 16.99 -4.21 -10.02
C LYS A 134 15.52 -4.61 -9.97
N LEU A 135 14.91 -4.61 -8.77
CA LEU A 135 13.45 -4.80 -8.60
C LEU A 135 12.66 -3.62 -9.16
N GLY A 136 13.21 -2.40 -9.04
CA GLY A 136 12.52 -1.16 -9.42
C GLY A 136 11.51 -0.69 -8.38
N VAL A 137 11.72 -1.00 -7.10
CA VAL A 137 10.90 -0.51 -5.99
C VAL A 137 11.00 1.00 -5.83
N LYS A 138 9.95 1.63 -5.30
CA LYS A 138 9.96 3.05 -4.96
C LYS A 138 10.51 3.29 -3.55
N TYR A 139 10.29 2.33 -2.65
CA TYR A 139 10.69 2.45 -1.25
C TYR A 139 11.43 1.20 -0.79
N CYS A 140 12.45 1.40 0.04
CA CYS A 140 13.12 0.35 0.81
C CYS A 140 13.03 0.74 2.29
N LEU A 141 12.40 -0.11 3.09
CA LEU A 141 11.99 0.22 4.44
C LEU A 141 12.71 -0.67 5.46
N GLN A 142 13.24 -0.06 6.50
CA GLN A 142 13.68 -0.76 7.70
C GLN A 142 12.42 -1.10 8.52
N PRO A 143 12.05 -2.38 8.69
CA PRO A 143 10.79 -2.74 9.33
C PRO A 143 10.87 -2.86 10.85
N TRP A 144 12.07 -2.97 11.42
CA TRP A 144 12.25 -3.32 12.81
C TRP A 144 13.59 -2.83 13.37
N VAL A 145 13.60 -2.49 14.66
CA VAL A 145 14.81 -2.23 15.44
C VAL A 145 14.87 -3.23 16.60
N VAL A 146 15.95 -3.99 16.68
CA VAL A 146 16.15 -4.97 17.76
C VAL A 146 16.27 -4.27 19.11
N GLU A 147 15.84 -4.95 20.17
CA GLU A 147 15.78 -4.38 21.52
C GLU A 147 17.13 -3.83 22.01
N ASP A 148 18.21 -4.55 21.72
CA ASP A 148 19.57 -4.12 22.12
C ASP A 148 20.02 -2.81 21.49
N ALA A 149 19.51 -2.46 20.31
CA ALA A 149 19.83 -1.23 19.60
C ALA A 149 18.97 -0.02 20.03
N ARG A 150 17.92 -0.21 20.85
CA ARG A 150 16.95 0.81 21.21
C ARG A 150 16.88 1.16 22.71
N LYS A 151 18.03 1.14 23.39
CA LYS A 151 18.08 1.31 24.86
C LYS A 151 18.20 2.76 25.34
N THR A 152 18.77 3.65 24.53
CA THR A 152 19.07 5.03 24.94
C THR A 152 18.70 6.03 23.85
N ILE A 153 18.56 7.31 24.24
CA ILE A 153 18.40 8.43 23.29
C ILE A 153 19.60 8.47 22.33
N ALA A 154 20.82 8.31 22.84
CA ALA A 154 22.04 8.35 22.04
C ALA A 154 22.07 7.23 20.97
N SER A 155 21.56 6.03 21.26
CA SER A 155 21.49 4.95 20.27
C SER A 155 20.51 5.27 19.14
N PHE A 156 19.36 5.90 19.42
CA PHE A 156 18.43 6.37 18.40
C PHE A 156 18.99 7.52 17.56
N GLN A 157 19.69 8.47 18.18
CA GLN A 157 20.35 9.56 17.47
C GLN A 157 21.43 9.04 16.53
N LYS A 158 22.27 8.09 17.00
CA LYS A 158 23.26 7.44 16.14
C LYS A 158 22.59 6.71 14.96
N MET A 159 21.56 5.93 15.24
CA MET A 159 20.82 5.20 14.21
C MET A 159 20.21 6.15 13.17
N ALA A 160 19.61 7.26 13.60
CA ALA A 160 19.06 8.26 12.70
C ALA A 160 20.14 8.91 11.83
N ALA A 161 21.31 9.19 12.39
CA ALA A 161 22.46 9.70 11.64
C ALA A 161 22.93 8.69 10.57
N ASP A 162 23.07 7.42 10.93
CA ASP A 162 23.42 6.34 9.99
C ASP A 162 22.35 6.19 8.90
N TRP A 163 21.07 6.23 9.24
CA TRP A 163 19.97 6.11 8.29
C TRP A 163 19.83 7.31 7.35
N ASN A 164 20.23 8.50 7.76
CA ASN A 164 20.34 9.64 6.85
C ASN A 164 21.39 9.37 5.76
N ILE A 165 22.51 8.71 6.09
CA ILE A 165 23.52 8.31 5.12
C ILE A 165 22.99 7.19 4.22
N VAL A 166 22.33 6.18 4.79
CA VAL A 166 21.64 5.11 4.03
C VAL A 166 20.63 5.71 3.07
N GLY A 167 19.79 6.64 3.53
CA GLY A 167 18.81 7.34 2.70
C GLY A 167 19.44 8.07 1.50
N LYS A 168 20.60 8.69 1.71
CA LYS A 168 21.34 9.32 0.62
C LYS A 168 21.87 8.29 -0.39
N ILE A 169 22.36 7.14 0.07
CA ILE A 169 22.83 6.04 -0.80
C ILE A 169 21.66 5.51 -1.63
N MET A 170 20.51 5.21 -1.01
CA MET A 170 19.30 4.73 -1.67
C MET A 170 18.78 5.74 -2.70
N LYS A 171 18.73 7.02 -2.35
CA LYS A 171 18.27 8.10 -3.21
C LYS A 171 19.07 8.21 -4.50
N ASN A 172 20.36 7.91 -4.50
CA ASN A 172 21.21 7.89 -5.69
C ASN A 172 20.80 6.79 -6.70
N THR A 173 20.05 5.79 -6.27
CA THR A 173 19.47 4.74 -7.14
C THR A 173 17.98 4.97 -7.45
N GLY A 174 17.44 6.13 -7.05
CA GLY A 174 16.03 6.48 -7.24
C GLY A 174 15.07 5.88 -6.21
N ILE A 175 15.60 5.29 -5.13
CA ILE A 175 14.82 4.64 -4.08
C ILE A 175 14.72 5.58 -2.86
N GLN A 176 13.51 5.77 -2.34
CA GLN A 176 13.29 6.44 -1.06
C GLN A 176 13.50 5.45 0.08
N PHE A 177 14.45 5.73 0.97
CA PHE A 177 14.59 4.98 2.20
C PHE A 177 13.53 5.40 3.22
N GLY A 178 13.11 4.46 4.09
CA GLY A 178 12.15 4.76 5.15
C GLY A 178 12.21 3.80 6.32
N TYR A 179 11.39 4.13 7.33
CA TYR A 179 11.23 3.34 8.54
C TYR A 179 9.75 3.05 8.80
N HIS A 180 9.44 1.81 9.14
CA HIS A 180 8.14 1.33 9.58
C HIS A 180 8.12 1.22 11.12
N ASN A 181 7.19 1.91 11.77
CA ASN A 181 7.07 1.89 13.22
C ASN A 181 6.21 0.75 13.74
N HIS A 182 6.51 0.38 14.98
CA HIS A 182 5.63 -0.40 15.85
C HIS A 182 5.12 0.48 17.00
N ASN A 183 4.67 -0.14 18.09
CA ASN A 183 4.18 0.56 19.27
C ASN A 183 5.29 0.97 20.25
N PHE A 184 6.41 0.26 20.25
CA PHE A 184 7.50 0.52 21.21
C PHE A 184 8.18 1.86 20.98
N GLU A 185 8.15 2.42 19.79
CA GLU A 185 8.73 3.75 19.50
C GLU A 185 7.99 4.88 20.24
N PHE A 186 6.76 4.64 20.64
CA PHE A 186 5.98 5.60 21.43
C PHE A 186 6.24 5.49 22.93
N ALA A 187 7.02 4.48 23.38
CA ALA A 187 7.50 4.42 24.75
C ALA A 187 8.48 5.56 25.04
N THR A 188 8.44 6.06 26.27
CA THR A 188 9.33 7.14 26.71
C THR A 188 10.72 6.58 27.02
N VAL A 189 11.74 7.17 26.37
CA VAL A 189 13.15 6.83 26.60
C VAL A 189 13.67 7.58 27.80
N GLU A 190 14.36 6.87 28.69
CA GLU A 190 15.00 7.44 29.87
C GLU A 190 14.04 8.35 30.69
N GLY A 191 12.72 8.07 30.64
CA GLY A 191 11.70 8.87 31.29
C GLY A 191 11.51 10.28 30.72
N LYS A 192 12.02 10.56 29.50
CA LYS A 192 12.02 11.93 28.92
C LYS A 192 11.09 12.07 27.71
N ILE A 193 11.47 11.52 26.57
CA ILE A 193 10.76 11.68 25.29
C ILE A 193 10.51 10.34 24.64
N PRO A 194 9.45 10.17 23.82
CA PRO A 194 9.25 8.98 23.01
C PRO A 194 10.37 8.77 22.01
N TYR A 195 10.73 7.51 21.76
CA TYR A 195 11.69 7.15 20.69
C TYR A 195 11.24 7.71 19.33
N PHE A 196 9.93 7.66 19.06
CA PHE A 196 9.36 8.19 17.83
C PHE A 196 9.72 9.68 17.63
N ASP A 197 9.63 10.48 18.68
CA ASP A 197 9.95 11.92 18.63
C ASP A 197 11.46 12.16 18.38
N VAL A 198 12.34 11.26 18.88
CA VAL A 198 13.77 11.31 18.57
C VAL A 198 13.98 11.10 17.06
N PHE A 199 13.37 10.06 16.47
CA PHE A 199 13.46 9.82 15.03
C PHE A 199 12.92 11.00 14.21
N MET A 200 11.74 11.51 14.57
CA MET A 200 11.12 12.61 13.83
C MET A 200 11.96 13.88 13.84
N LYS A 201 12.76 14.10 14.90
CA LYS A 201 13.67 15.21 15.02
C LYS A 201 14.98 15.00 14.23
N GLU A 202 15.57 13.81 14.31
CA GLU A 202 16.94 13.56 13.83
C GLU A 202 16.97 13.03 12.38
N LEU A 203 15.88 12.40 11.89
CA LEU A 203 15.78 11.89 10.52
C LEU A 203 15.51 13.04 9.54
N ASP A 204 16.39 13.19 8.55
CA ASP A 204 16.21 14.12 7.44
C ASP A 204 14.98 13.73 6.60
N LYS A 205 14.02 14.64 6.52
CA LYS A 205 12.73 14.43 5.83
C LYS A 205 12.86 14.17 4.31
N ASP A 206 13.95 14.63 3.71
CA ASP A 206 14.20 14.49 2.28
C ASP A 206 14.97 13.20 1.95
N LEU A 207 15.49 12.51 2.97
CA LEU A 207 16.24 11.27 2.86
C LEU A 207 15.49 10.06 3.43
N VAL A 208 14.74 10.25 4.52
CA VAL A 208 14.06 9.15 5.22
C VAL A 208 12.58 9.48 5.41
N THR A 209 11.72 8.68 4.78
CA THR A 209 10.26 8.75 5.00
C THR A 209 9.83 7.85 6.14
N MET A 210 8.64 8.09 6.67
CA MET A 210 8.00 7.17 7.61
C MET A 210 6.88 6.41 6.89
N GLU A 211 6.83 5.12 7.14
CA GLU A 211 5.65 4.30 6.91
C GLU A 211 4.93 4.16 8.25
N LEU A 212 3.79 4.85 8.38
CA LEU A 212 3.06 4.85 9.65
C LEU A 212 2.15 3.62 9.73
N ASP A 213 2.43 2.75 10.70
CA ASP A 213 1.52 1.67 11.04
C ASP A 213 0.39 2.17 11.93
N LEU A 214 -0.84 2.12 11.41
CA LEU A 214 -2.01 2.68 12.08
C LEU A 214 -2.47 1.82 13.27
N PHE A 215 -2.27 0.50 13.21
CA PHE A 215 -2.55 -0.41 14.31
C PHE A 215 -1.60 -0.16 15.48
N TRP A 216 -0.29 -0.22 15.24
CA TRP A 216 0.72 -0.06 16.29
C TRP A 216 0.69 1.33 16.91
N THR A 217 0.45 2.37 16.09
CA THR A 217 0.25 3.74 16.56
C THR A 217 -0.96 3.82 17.50
N THR A 218 -2.10 3.26 17.10
CA THR A 218 -3.32 3.25 17.92
C THR A 218 -3.16 2.39 19.16
N LYS A 219 -2.45 1.25 19.07
CA LYS A 219 -2.15 0.35 20.19
C LYS A 219 -1.29 1.04 21.25
N ALA A 220 -0.40 1.93 20.84
CA ALA A 220 0.38 2.79 21.73
C ALA A 220 -0.42 3.96 22.32
N GLY A 221 -1.73 4.05 22.06
CA GLY A 221 -2.59 5.13 22.55
C GLY A 221 -2.42 6.44 21.82
N GLN A 222 -1.75 6.46 20.66
CA GLN A 222 -1.58 7.67 19.85
C GLN A 222 -2.74 7.85 18.87
N ASN A 223 -3.04 9.11 18.55
CA ASN A 223 -3.95 9.45 17.47
C ASN A 223 -3.15 9.75 16.19
N PRO A 224 -3.32 8.97 15.09
CA PRO A 224 -2.61 9.22 13.84
C PRO A 224 -2.80 10.62 13.27
N VAL A 225 -4.01 11.21 13.38
CA VAL A 225 -4.29 12.57 12.87
C VAL A 225 -3.50 13.64 13.63
N ASP A 226 -3.29 13.46 14.93
CA ASP A 226 -2.48 14.39 15.71
C ASP A 226 -0.99 14.26 15.38
N LEU A 227 -0.50 13.05 15.05
CA LEU A 227 0.85 12.87 14.51
C LEU A 227 1.02 13.56 13.17
N PHE A 228 0.01 13.53 12.29
CA PHE A 228 0.07 14.23 11.00
C PHE A 228 0.19 15.74 11.17
N LYS A 229 -0.55 16.32 12.13
CA LYS A 229 -0.46 17.75 12.48
C LYS A 229 0.90 18.10 13.07
N LYS A 230 1.44 17.21 13.93
CA LYS A 230 2.74 17.41 14.59
C LYS A 230 3.90 17.30 13.60
N TYR A 231 3.79 16.38 12.61
CA TYR A 231 4.84 16.06 11.65
C TYR A 231 4.32 16.05 10.20
N PRO A 232 3.90 17.19 9.65
CA PRO A 232 3.28 17.26 8.34
C PRO A 232 4.25 16.82 7.23
N GLY A 233 3.71 16.06 6.26
CA GLY A 233 4.46 15.61 5.09
C GLY A 233 5.41 14.44 5.32
N ARG A 234 5.48 13.87 6.54
CA ARG A 234 6.46 12.84 6.89
C ARG A 234 6.04 11.41 6.59
N PHE A 235 4.75 11.13 6.36
CA PHE A 235 4.17 9.78 6.31
C PHE A 235 3.71 9.46 4.89
N GLN A 236 4.62 8.99 4.02
CA GLN A 236 4.28 8.72 2.62
C GLN A 236 3.53 7.39 2.43
N LEU A 237 3.68 6.45 3.36
CA LEU A 237 2.98 5.16 3.35
C LEU A 237 2.23 4.98 4.67
N PHE A 238 1.05 4.36 4.59
CA PHE A 238 0.30 3.91 5.75
C PHE A 238 0.17 2.40 5.72
N HIS A 239 0.58 1.72 6.81
CA HIS A 239 0.14 0.35 7.04
C HIS A 239 -1.30 0.37 7.54
N MET A 240 -2.19 -0.13 6.67
CA MET A 240 -3.61 -0.31 6.94
C MET A 240 -3.79 -1.64 7.65
N LYS A 241 -3.65 -1.60 8.97
CA LYS A 241 -3.75 -2.72 9.88
C LYS A 241 -4.79 -2.39 10.94
N ASP A 242 -5.79 -3.25 11.17
CA ASP A 242 -6.95 -2.98 12.02
C ASP A 242 -6.94 -3.88 13.28
N MET A 243 -7.74 -3.55 14.29
CA MET A 243 -7.82 -4.25 15.57
C MET A 243 -9.26 -4.49 16.02
N TYR A 244 -9.52 -5.64 16.62
CA TYR A 244 -10.84 -5.96 17.16
C TYR A 244 -11.14 -5.28 18.50
N THR A 245 -10.13 -5.05 19.35
CA THR A 245 -10.36 -4.55 20.71
C THR A 245 -9.49 -3.34 21.02
N LYS A 246 -10.10 -2.35 21.68
CA LYS A 246 -9.38 -1.22 22.24
C LYS A 246 -8.83 -1.65 23.62
N GLN A 247 -7.55 -1.45 23.82
CA GLN A 247 -6.86 -1.71 25.07
C GLN A 247 -6.19 -0.44 25.59
N ALA A 248 -5.76 -0.46 26.85
CA ALA A 248 -4.87 0.58 27.36
C ALA A 248 -3.58 0.66 26.51
N PRO A 249 -2.88 1.81 26.48
CA PRO A 249 -1.62 1.94 25.77
C PRO A 249 -0.65 0.83 26.11
N PHE A 250 -0.05 0.25 25.08
CA PHE A 250 0.79 -0.95 25.18
C PHE A 250 2.01 -0.77 24.27
N PHE A 251 3.21 -1.09 24.78
CA PHE A 251 4.48 -0.79 24.14
C PHE A 251 5.35 -2.00 23.83
N THR A 252 4.77 -3.20 23.83
CA THR A 252 5.44 -4.42 23.37
C THR A 252 4.65 -5.07 22.25
N THR A 253 5.34 -5.73 21.32
CA THR A 253 4.73 -6.49 20.22
C THR A 253 4.48 -7.94 20.58
N VAL A 254 5.06 -8.44 21.68
CA VAL A 254 4.96 -9.84 22.10
C VAL A 254 3.54 -10.18 22.50
N GLY A 255 3.02 -11.31 21.99
CA GLY A 255 1.70 -11.84 22.33
C GLY A 255 0.51 -11.07 21.76
N VAL A 256 0.74 -10.13 20.86
CA VAL A 256 -0.35 -9.39 20.18
C VAL A 256 -0.96 -10.26 19.08
N THR A 257 -2.26 -10.57 19.22
CA THR A 257 -3.02 -11.40 18.26
C THR A 257 -4.35 -10.75 17.87
N ASP A 258 -4.54 -9.48 18.20
CA ASP A 258 -5.80 -8.77 18.10
C ASP A 258 -6.01 -8.09 16.75
N PHE A 259 -5.47 -8.69 15.68
CA PHE A 259 -5.55 -8.15 14.33
C PHE A 259 -6.90 -8.47 13.69
N ALA A 260 -7.48 -7.49 13.01
CA ALA A 260 -8.71 -7.60 12.24
C ALA A 260 -8.44 -7.30 10.75
N PRO A 261 -9.20 -7.86 9.82
CA PRO A 261 -9.25 -7.36 8.46
C PRO A 261 -9.63 -5.88 8.46
N VAL A 262 -9.04 -5.09 7.58
CA VAL A 262 -9.29 -3.65 7.48
C VAL A 262 -10.79 -3.38 7.32
N GLY A 263 -11.35 -2.52 8.19
CA GLY A 263 -12.76 -2.16 8.21
C GLY A 263 -13.68 -3.14 8.95
N GLU A 264 -13.14 -4.20 9.57
CA GLU A 264 -13.86 -5.08 10.48
C GLU A 264 -13.52 -4.79 11.95
N GLY A 265 -12.58 -3.89 12.20
CA GLY A 265 -12.11 -3.52 13.52
C GLY A 265 -12.58 -2.15 13.97
N LEU A 266 -11.79 -1.54 14.86
CA LEU A 266 -12.14 -0.32 15.57
C LEU A 266 -11.44 0.95 15.04
N ILE A 267 -10.45 0.81 14.14
CA ILE A 267 -9.72 1.97 13.65
C ILE A 267 -10.58 2.76 12.67
N ASN A 268 -10.74 4.07 12.94
CA ASN A 268 -11.51 4.96 12.06
C ASN A 268 -10.70 5.41 10.84
N PHE A 269 -10.53 4.52 9.88
CA PHE A 269 -9.76 4.80 8.66
C PHE A 269 -10.33 5.96 7.84
N ARG A 270 -11.64 6.20 7.86
CA ARG A 270 -12.24 7.34 7.13
C ARG A 270 -11.72 8.67 7.66
N GLU A 271 -11.67 8.85 8.98
CA GLU A 271 -11.14 10.04 9.64
C GLU A 271 -9.64 10.21 9.34
N ILE A 272 -8.86 9.12 9.44
CA ILE A 272 -7.43 9.14 9.18
C ILE A 272 -7.17 9.53 7.71
N LEU A 273 -7.88 8.92 6.76
CA LEU A 273 -7.71 9.19 5.33
C LEU A 273 -8.23 10.58 4.92
N ALA A 274 -9.19 11.17 5.64
CA ALA A 274 -9.57 12.56 5.42
C ALA A 274 -8.39 13.52 5.67
N ALA A 275 -7.47 13.16 6.57
CA ALA A 275 -6.27 13.94 6.89
C ALA A 275 -5.02 13.54 6.06
N LYS A 276 -5.13 12.63 5.11
CA LYS A 276 -4.00 12.06 4.34
C LYS A 276 -3.10 13.09 3.65
N LYS A 277 -3.65 14.24 3.24
CA LYS A 277 -2.86 15.32 2.63
C LYS A 277 -1.90 15.97 3.62
N ILE A 278 -2.31 16.12 4.88
CA ILE A 278 -1.44 16.67 5.96
C ILE A 278 -0.28 15.69 6.20
N ALA A 279 -0.57 14.40 6.23
CA ALA A 279 0.42 13.33 6.39
C ALA A 279 1.45 13.29 5.25
N GLY A 280 1.05 13.68 4.03
CA GLY A 280 1.82 13.49 2.80
C GLY A 280 1.68 12.09 2.22
N MET A 281 0.60 11.37 2.56
CA MET A 281 0.37 9.99 2.14
C MET A 281 0.27 9.84 0.62
N LYS A 282 0.93 8.82 0.11
CA LYS A 282 0.91 8.43 -1.31
C LYS A 282 0.34 7.02 -1.51
N TYR A 283 0.59 6.09 -0.58
CA TYR A 283 0.19 4.69 -0.70
C TYR A 283 -0.36 4.15 0.61
N MET A 284 -1.26 3.18 0.47
CA MET A 284 -1.82 2.36 1.55
C MET A 284 -1.34 0.93 1.40
N VAL A 285 -0.81 0.35 2.45
CA VAL A 285 -0.31 -1.03 2.46
C VAL A 285 -1.14 -1.84 3.45
N VAL A 286 -1.94 -2.76 2.93
CA VAL A 286 -2.75 -3.66 3.78
C VAL A 286 -1.83 -4.69 4.41
N GLU A 287 -1.95 -4.89 5.71
CA GLU A 287 -1.26 -5.96 6.45
C GLU A 287 -2.12 -6.50 7.59
N GLN A 288 -1.92 -7.79 7.89
CA GLN A 288 -2.46 -8.46 9.07
C GLN A 288 -1.48 -9.54 9.53
N ASP A 289 -0.85 -9.37 10.68
CA ASP A 289 0.24 -10.26 11.14
C ASP A 289 -0.22 -11.67 11.48
N SER A 290 -1.48 -11.83 11.90
CA SER A 290 -2.12 -13.12 12.13
C SER A 290 -3.63 -13.05 11.92
N THR A 291 -4.23 -14.18 11.57
CA THR A 291 -5.68 -14.33 11.44
C THR A 291 -6.20 -15.33 12.47
N LYS A 292 -7.37 -15.06 13.06
CA LYS A 292 -7.95 -15.93 14.09
C LYS A 292 -8.30 -17.32 13.58
N ASP A 293 -8.62 -17.44 12.30
CA ASP A 293 -9.07 -18.67 11.65
C ASP A 293 -8.00 -19.33 10.76
N GLY A 294 -6.78 -18.76 10.72
CA GLY A 294 -5.70 -19.24 9.88
C GLY A 294 -5.92 -19.05 8.38
N LYS A 295 -6.80 -18.11 7.97
CA LYS A 295 -7.16 -17.85 6.58
C LYS A 295 -6.70 -16.48 6.08
N PRO A 296 -5.40 -16.26 5.88
CA PRO A 296 -4.91 -14.93 5.53
C PRO A 296 -5.38 -14.43 4.16
N PHE A 297 -5.66 -15.32 3.18
CA PHE A 297 -6.21 -14.90 1.89
C PHE A 297 -7.64 -14.36 1.98
N ASP A 298 -8.49 -14.95 2.84
CA ASP A 298 -9.85 -14.45 3.07
C ASP A 298 -9.78 -13.06 3.77
N ALA A 299 -8.85 -12.90 4.70
CA ALA A 299 -8.64 -11.64 5.41
C ALA A 299 -8.20 -10.50 4.48
N ILE A 300 -7.24 -10.74 3.57
CA ILE A 300 -6.80 -9.72 2.61
C ILE A 300 -7.87 -9.42 1.55
N GLN A 301 -8.67 -10.41 1.16
CA GLN A 301 -9.84 -10.19 0.29
C GLN A 301 -10.87 -9.28 0.97
N THR A 302 -11.19 -9.53 2.24
CA THR A 302 -12.09 -8.70 3.05
C THR A 302 -11.54 -7.28 3.16
N SER A 303 -10.26 -7.14 3.47
CA SER A 303 -9.59 -5.85 3.65
C SER A 303 -9.66 -4.96 2.40
N ILE A 304 -9.29 -5.48 1.22
CA ILE A 304 -9.36 -4.69 -0.02
C ILE A 304 -10.80 -4.36 -0.41
N THR A 305 -11.73 -5.29 -0.20
CA THR A 305 -13.16 -5.06 -0.46
C THR A 305 -13.68 -3.93 0.42
N ASN A 306 -13.43 -3.96 1.73
CA ASN A 306 -13.85 -2.90 2.65
C ASN A 306 -13.22 -1.56 2.33
N LEU A 307 -11.93 -1.53 1.96
CA LEU A 307 -11.28 -0.29 1.52
C LEU A 307 -12.02 0.34 0.35
N ILE A 308 -12.30 -0.42 -0.70
CA ILE A 308 -12.89 0.10 -1.94
C ILE A 308 -14.37 0.42 -1.79
N THR A 309 -15.12 -0.41 -1.05
CA THR A 309 -16.59 -0.30 -1.01
C THR A 309 -17.14 0.44 0.20
N LYS A 310 -16.35 0.57 1.28
CA LYS A 310 -16.81 1.19 2.53
C LYS A 310 -15.98 2.40 2.95
N ILE A 311 -14.66 2.38 2.78
CA ILE A 311 -13.76 3.36 3.39
C ILE A 311 -13.42 4.51 2.44
N LEU A 312 -13.16 4.21 1.18
CA LEU A 312 -12.71 5.19 0.17
C LEU A 312 -13.87 5.81 -0.65
N VAL A 313 -15.10 5.45 -0.34
CA VAL A 313 -16.33 5.97 -0.97
C VAL A 313 -16.89 7.17 -0.26
#